data_b2acd9bc7e90355da5364f2f420482d2
#
_entry.id   b2acd9bc7e90355da5364f2f420482d2
#
_cell.length_a   1.000
_cell.length_b   1.000
_cell.length_c   1.000
_cell.angle_alpha   90.00
_cell.angle_beta   90.00
_cell.angle_gamma   90.00
#
_symmetry.space_group_name_H-M   'P 1'
#
loop_
_entity.id
_entity.type
_entity.pdbx_description
1 polymer ?
#
loop_
_entity_poly.entity_id
_entity_poly.type
_entity_poly.pdbx_seq_one_letter_code
_entity_poly.pdbx_strand_id
1 'polypeptide(L)'
;ILEYLKNCQKGANILLHGLPGTGKTEFCKAIASRLKKELFEVAFCDDDGDSLNSLERFSSLICANALLEAKNSVILFDEVEDIFRDRHISKALINRTLEENIVPTFWLTNDVYSMDNAYIRRFDMVIEFKIPPKTKRKELIKNYTKGAVCEKTINKLAKNKDIAPALISSVSKVLNTLKVENEKERNKLFTTLINANLNAQGKLRIES
;
A
#
# COMPACT_ATOMS: atom_id res chain seq x y z
N ILE A 1 -8.02 -7.40 12.71
CA ILE A 1 -6.88 -7.99 12.00
C ILE A 1 -5.84 -8.50 13.00
N LEU A 2 -5.29 -7.65 13.88
CA LEU A 2 -4.24 -8.04 14.84
C LEU A 2 -4.66 -9.24 15.69
N GLU A 3 -5.88 -9.20 16.23
CA GLU A 3 -6.42 -10.28 17.04
C GLU A 3 -6.65 -11.55 16.23
N TYR A 4 -7.17 -11.42 15.02
CA TYR A 4 -7.33 -12.54 14.09
C TYR A 4 -5.99 -13.20 13.76
N LEU A 5 -4.98 -12.41 13.37
CA LEU A 5 -3.64 -12.92 13.02
C LEU A 5 -2.86 -13.51 14.20
N LYS A 6 -3.19 -13.15 15.45
CA LYS A 6 -2.63 -13.78 16.65
C LYS A 6 -3.23 -15.14 16.93
N ASN A 7 -4.50 -15.34 16.60
CA ASN A 7 -5.27 -16.51 16.99
C ASN A 7 -5.50 -17.51 15.85
N CYS A 8 -5.22 -17.13 14.58
CA CYS A 8 -5.41 -18.06 13.46
C CYS A 8 -4.42 -19.22 13.56
N GLN A 9 -4.96 -20.45 13.44
CA GLN A 9 -4.18 -21.71 13.49
C GLN A 9 -3.58 -22.07 12.12
N LYS A 10 -4.16 -21.57 11.04
CA LYS A 10 -3.68 -21.69 9.65
C LYS A 10 -3.23 -20.34 9.15
N GLY A 11 -2.56 -20.31 8.02
CA GLY A 11 -2.29 -19.04 7.32
C GLY A 11 -3.57 -18.29 7.03
N ALA A 12 -3.47 -16.97 7.04
CA ALA A 12 -4.58 -16.07 6.74
C ALA A 12 -4.32 -15.35 5.42
N ASN A 13 -5.32 -15.29 4.54
CA ASN A 13 -5.27 -14.52 3.31
C ASN A 13 -6.08 -13.23 3.47
N ILE A 14 -5.41 -12.09 3.48
CA ILE A 14 -6.05 -10.78 3.65
C ILE A 14 -5.84 -9.95 2.39
N LEU A 15 -6.93 -9.66 1.67
CA LEU A 15 -6.91 -8.80 0.49
C LEU A 15 -7.07 -7.34 0.89
N LEU A 16 -6.08 -6.51 0.55
CA LEU A 16 -6.14 -5.06 0.69
C LEU A 16 -6.27 -4.43 -0.69
N HIS A 17 -7.35 -3.71 -0.93
CA HIS A 17 -7.57 -3.08 -2.22
C HIS A 17 -7.86 -1.58 -2.10
N GLY A 18 -7.64 -0.83 -3.17
CA GLY A 18 -7.91 0.60 -3.23
C GLY A 18 -6.85 1.37 -4.00
N LEU A 19 -7.09 2.64 -4.21
CA LEU A 19 -6.24 3.50 -5.04
C LEU A 19 -4.76 3.46 -4.62
N PRO A 20 -3.84 3.65 -5.58
CA PRO A 20 -2.41 3.76 -5.27
C PRO A 20 -2.14 4.86 -4.24
N GLY A 21 -1.14 4.64 -3.38
CA GLY A 21 -0.70 5.63 -2.40
C GLY A 21 -1.64 5.84 -1.20
N THR A 22 -2.65 4.98 -1.00
CA THR A 22 -3.56 5.04 0.16
C THR A 22 -2.96 4.50 1.45
N GLY A 23 -1.78 3.85 1.39
CA GLY A 23 -1.06 3.36 2.55
C GLY A 23 -1.20 1.86 2.82
N LYS A 24 -1.61 1.05 1.83
CA LYS A 24 -1.76 -0.42 1.97
C LYS A 24 -0.47 -1.09 2.47
N THR A 25 0.64 -0.84 1.80
CA THR A 25 1.97 -1.41 2.13
C THR A 25 2.45 -0.97 3.52
N GLU A 26 2.29 0.32 3.86
CA GLU A 26 2.65 0.84 5.18
C GLU A 26 1.78 0.24 6.31
N PHE A 27 0.53 -0.06 6.01
CA PHE A 27 -0.34 -0.77 6.94
C PHE A 27 0.17 -2.18 7.22
N CYS A 28 0.59 -2.93 6.19
CA CYS A 28 1.18 -4.27 6.37
C CYS A 28 2.43 -4.23 7.23
N LYS A 29 3.35 -3.28 6.97
CA LYS A 29 4.55 -3.05 7.78
C LYS A 29 4.20 -2.76 9.24
N ALA A 30 3.21 -1.91 9.48
CA ALA A 30 2.75 -1.58 10.83
C ALA A 30 2.13 -2.78 11.56
N ILE A 31 1.36 -3.64 10.86
CA ILE A 31 0.79 -4.86 11.43
C ILE A 31 1.89 -5.87 11.77
N ALA A 32 2.82 -6.14 10.84
CA ALA A 32 3.95 -7.05 11.08
C ALA A 32 4.78 -6.61 12.29
N SER A 33 5.12 -5.32 12.36
CA SER A 33 5.84 -4.74 13.51
C SER A 33 5.10 -4.94 14.85
N ARG A 34 3.78 -4.70 14.87
CA ARG A 34 2.97 -4.89 16.09
C ARG A 34 2.84 -6.35 16.51
N LEU A 35 2.90 -7.26 15.54
CA LEU A 35 2.92 -8.70 15.79
C LEU A 35 4.31 -9.21 16.15
N LYS A 36 5.35 -8.38 16.02
CA LYS A 36 6.77 -8.75 16.16
C LYS A 36 7.16 -9.88 15.19
N LYS A 37 6.63 -9.82 13.97
CA LYS A 37 6.91 -10.76 12.89
C LYS A 37 7.72 -10.08 11.79
N GLU A 38 8.55 -10.85 11.11
CA GLU A 38 9.24 -10.41 9.91
C GLU A 38 8.24 -10.29 8.74
N LEU A 39 8.39 -9.22 7.95
CA LEU A 39 7.60 -9.03 6.74
C LEU A 39 8.44 -9.43 5.54
N PHE A 40 8.06 -10.54 4.91
CA PHE A 40 8.65 -10.99 3.67
C PHE A 40 7.86 -10.43 2.49
N GLU A 41 8.48 -9.61 1.67
CA GLU A 41 7.89 -9.06 0.46
C GLU A 41 8.27 -9.93 -0.74
N VAL A 42 7.26 -10.41 -1.49
CA VAL A 42 7.51 -11.18 -2.71
C VAL A 42 8.20 -10.29 -3.73
N ALA A 43 9.35 -10.75 -4.23
CA ALA A 43 10.21 -9.96 -5.10
C ALA A 43 9.54 -9.59 -6.44
N PHE A 44 9.91 -8.43 -6.97
CA PHE A 44 9.53 -7.95 -8.31
C PHE A 44 10.64 -8.17 -9.35
N CYS A 45 11.86 -8.35 -8.88
CA CYS A 45 13.05 -8.59 -9.71
C CYS A 45 13.90 -9.68 -9.09
N ASP A 46 14.75 -10.28 -9.88
CA ASP A 46 15.79 -11.21 -9.46
C ASP A 46 17.06 -10.49 -8.93
N ASP A 47 18.09 -11.27 -8.62
CA ASP A 47 19.36 -10.76 -8.09
C ASP A 47 20.14 -9.92 -9.11
N ASP A 48 19.90 -10.11 -10.41
CA ASP A 48 20.50 -9.35 -11.51
C ASP A 48 19.73 -8.07 -11.82
N GLY A 49 18.55 -7.88 -11.22
CA GLY A 49 17.66 -6.73 -11.38
C GLY A 49 16.67 -6.87 -12.54
N ASP A 50 16.58 -8.04 -13.16
CA ASP A 50 15.59 -8.33 -14.19
C ASP A 50 14.20 -8.53 -13.58
N SER A 51 13.17 -8.00 -14.25
CA SER A 51 11.79 -8.09 -13.76
C SER A 51 11.26 -9.51 -13.80
N LEU A 52 10.77 -9.99 -12.67
CA LEU A 52 10.08 -11.28 -12.58
C LEU A 52 8.69 -11.20 -13.22
N ASN A 53 8.35 -12.22 -14.01
CA ASN A 53 7.01 -12.36 -14.56
C ASN A 53 6.02 -12.90 -13.50
N SER A 54 4.73 -12.92 -13.84
CA SER A 54 3.66 -13.35 -12.93
C SER A 54 3.87 -14.76 -12.37
N LEU A 55 4.33 -15.70 -13.20
CA LEU A 55 4.54 -17.09 -12.78
C LEU A 55 5.73 -17.23 -11.83
N GLU A 56 6.82 -16.51 -12.08
CA GLU A 56 8.00 -16.47 -11.22
C GLU A 56 7.67 -15.87 -9.86
N ARG A 57 6.94 -14.75 -9.85
CA ARG A 57 6.46 -14.11 -8.62
C ARG A 57 5.52 -15.04 -7.83
N PHE A 58 4.62 -15.73 -8.52
CA PHE A 58 3.71 -16.69 -7.87
C PHE A 58 4.47 -17.90 -7.32
N SER A 59 5.49 -18.37 -8.03
CA SER A 59 6.38 -19.43 -7.56
C SER A 59 7.17 -18.99 -6.32
N SER A 60 7.64 -17.75 -6.28
CA SER A 60 8.28 -17.16 -5.08
C SER A 60 7.35 -17.14 -3.88
N LEU A 61 6.06 -16.83 -4.07
CA LEU A 61 5.07 -16.93 -3.01
C LEU A 61 4.92 -18.36 -2.47
N ILE A 62 4.83 -19.34 -3.38
CA ILE A 62 4.71 -20.75 -2.99
C ILE A 62 5.94 -21.21 -2.20
N CYS A 63 7.14 -20.84 -2.67
CA CYS A 63 8.40 -21.11 -1.96
C CYS A 63 8.44 -20.43 -0.59
N ALA A 64 8.05 -19.18 -0.49
CA ALA A 64 7.99 -18.46 0.78
C ALA A 64 7.03 -19.13 1.77
N ASN A 65 5.86 -19.59 1.32
CA ASN A 65 4.93 -20.34 2.15
C ASN A 65 5.49 -21.68 2.65
N ALA A 66 6.36 -22.32 1.88
CA ALA A 66 6.98 -23.59 2.26
C ALA A 66 8.19 -23.43 3.21
N LEU A 67 8.90 -22.29 3.12
CA LEU A 67 10.16 -22.08 3.83
C LEU A 67 10.01 -21.25 5.09
N LEU A 68 9.05 -20.30 5.13
CA LEU A 68 8.90 -19.39 6.24
C LEU A 68 8.09 -19.99 7.39
N GLU A 69 8.46 -19.63 8.60
CA GLU A 69 7.72 -20.02 9.80
C GLU A 69 6.54 -19.10 10.05
N ALA A 70 5.33 -19.62 10.01
CA ALA A 70 4.08 -18.86 10.23
C ALA A 70 4.04 -18.11 11.57
N LYS A 71 4.77 -18.58 12.59
CA LYS A 71 4.85 -17.90 13.89
C LYS A 71 5.63 -16.58 13.83
N ASN A 72 6.66 -16.53 12.98
CA ASN A 72 7.64 -15.44 12.93
C ASN A 72 7.50 -14.56 11.72
N SER A 73 6.73 -14.97 10.71
CA SER A 73 6.68 -14.32 9.41
C SER A 73 5.27 -13.93 8.99
N VAL A 74 5.20 -12.92 8.12
CA VAL A 74 4.03 -12.49 7.36
C VAL A 74 4.50 -12.21 5.94
N ILE A 75 3.76 -12.65 4.94
CA ILE A 75 4.07 -12.38 3.53
C ILE A 75 3.30 -11.15 3.05
N LEU A 76 3.97 -10.31 2.29
CA LEU A 76 3.40 -9.22 1.52
C LEU A 76 3.52 -9.53 0.02
N PHE A 77 2.39 -9.62 -0.67
CA PHE A 77 2.34 -9.80 -2.10
C PHE A 77 1.62 -8.61 -2.73
N ASP A 78 2.38 -7.69 -3.29
CA ASP A 78 1.84 -6.45 -3.90
C ASP A 78 1.58 -6.64 -5.40
N GLU A 79 0.70 -5.78 -5.97
CA GLU A 79 0.33 -5.78 -7.40
C GLU A 79 -0.12 -7.16 -7.89
N VAL A 80 -1.01 -7.79 -7.12
CA VAL A 80 -1.45 -9.19 -7.42
C VAL A 80 -2.41 -9.28 -8.61
N GLU A 81 -2.88 -8.16 -9.14
CA GLU A 81 -3.75 -8.13 -10.34
C GLU A 81 -3.15 -8.86 -11.52
N ASP A 82 -1.83 -8.82 -11.68
CA ASP A 82 -1.13 -9.50 -12.78
C ASP A 82 -1.23 -11.02 -12.66
N ILE A 83 -1.15 -11.55 -11.43
CA ILE A 83 -1.29 -12.98 -11.14
C ILE A 83 -2.69 -13.48 -11.50
N PHE A 84 -3.71 -12.74 -11.09
CA PHE A 84 -5.11 -13.15 -11.29
C PHE A 84 -5.58 -12.98 -12.74
N ARG A 85 -4.88 -12.19 -13.54
CA ARG A 85 -5.13 -12.01 -14.99
C ARG A 85 -4.34 -12.97 -15.87
N ASP A 86 -3.25 -13.53 -15.34
CA ASP A 86 -2.36 -14.40 -16.13
C ASP A 86 -3.02 -15.74 -16.43
N ARG A 87 -3.20 -16.03 -17.71
CA ARG A 87 -3.81 -17.28 -18.21
C ARG A 87 -2.88 -18.49 -18.11
N HIS A 88 -1.59 -18.27 -17.92
CA HIS A 88 -0.60 -19.34 -17.76
C HIS A 88 -0.62 -19.91 -16.33
N ILE A 89 -1.14 -19.18 -15.36
CA ILE A 89 -1.34 -19.67 -14.00
C ILE A 89 -2.74 -20.28 -13.89
N SER A 90 -2.80 -21.58 -13.63
CA SER A 90 -4.10 -22.26 -13.57
C SER A 90 -4.94 -21.75 -12.40
N LYS A 91 -6.25 -21.59 -12.62
CA LYS A 91 -7.21 -21.22 -11.56
C LYS A 91 -7.17 -22.21 -10.39
N ALA A 92 -6.97 -23.49 -10.68
CA ALA A 92 -6.88 -24.52 -9.66
C ALA A 92 -5.67 -24.31 -8.74
N LEU A 93 -4.52 -23.92 -9.30
CA LEU A 93 -3.31 -23.66 -8.53
C LEU A 93 -3.47 -22.42 -7.62
N ILE A 94 -4.03 -21.34 -8.14
CA ILE A 94 -4.33 -20.14 -7.33
C ILE A 94 -5.28 -20.49 -6.18
N ASN A 95 -6.37 -21.20 -6.47
CA ASN A 95 -7.34 -21.61 -5.46
C ASN A 95 -6.70 -22.46 -4.38
N ARG A 96 -5.90 -23.45 -4.78
CA ARG A 96 -5.17 -24.31 -3.85
C ARG A 96 -4.22 -23.51 -2.96
N THR A 97 -3.47 -22.58 -3.53
CA THR A 97 -2.56 -21.72 -2.76
C THR A 97 -3.31 -20.90 -1.72
N LEU A 98 -4.49 -20.33 -2.07
CA LEU A 98 -5.32 -19.59 -1.11
C LEU A 98 -5.90 -20.49 -0.01
N GLU A 99 -6.24 -21.75 -0.32
CA GLU A 99 -6.86 -22.69 0.63
C GLU A 99 -5.85 -23.40 1.55
N GLU A 100 -4.64 -23.64 1.05
CA GLU A 100 -3.58 -24.39 1.76
C GLU A 100 -2.50 -23.48 2.38
N ASN A 101 -2.63 -22.16 2.26
CA ASN A 101 -1.69 -21.20 2.80
C ASN A 101 -1.43 -21.41 4.29
N ILE A 102 -0.17 -21.43 4.69
CA ILE A 102 0.28 -21.64 6.07
C ILE A 102 0.72 -20.31 6.70
N VAL A 103 1.45 -19.48 5.94
CA VAL A 103 1.98 -18.22 6.42
C VAL A 103 0.96 -17.11 6.16
N PRO A 104 0.59 -16.27 7.15
CA PRO A 104 -0.32 -15.16 6.92
C PRO A 104 0.17 -14.25 5.78
N THR A 105 -0.67 -14.03 4.78
CA THR A 105 -0.31 -13.30 3.56
C THR A 105 -1.25 -12.12 3.35
N PHE A 106 -0.67 -10.94 3.17
CA PHE A 106 -1.36 -9.76 2.67
C PHE A 106 -1.22 -9.72 1.14
N TRP A 107 -2.35 -9.68 0.46
CA TRP A 107 -2.47 -9.55 -0.97
C TRP A 107 -2.93 -8.12 -1.30
N LEU A 108 -2.14 -7.38 -2.05
CA LEU A 108 -2.43 -5.98 -2.36
C LEU A 108 -2.77 -5.81 -3.83
N THR A 109 -3.85 -5.11 -4.10
CA THR A 109 -4.23 -4.74 -5.47
C THR A 109 -4.72 -3.30 -5.54
N ASN A 110 -4.51 -2.69 -6.69
CA ASN A 110 -5.08 -1.38 -7.02
C ASN A 110 -6.41 -1.52 -7.77
N ASP A 111 -6.70 -2.71 -8.31
CA ASP A 111 -7.88 -3.00 -9.12
C ASP A 111 -8.55 -4.33 -8.75
N VAL A 112 -9.33 -4.33 -7.69
CA VAL A 112 -10.08 -5.50 -7.24
C VAL A 112 -11.17 -5.91 -8.24
N TYR A 113 -11.67 -4.98 -9.06
CA TYR A 113 -12.74 -5.26 -10.00
C TYR A 113 -12.30 -6.10 -11.19
N SER A 114 -10.99 -6.19 -11.44
CA SER A 114 -10.44 -7.09 -12.45
C SER A 114 -10.30 -8.54 -11.99
N MET A 115 -10.49 -8.81 -10.68
CA MET A 115 -10.38 -10.13 -10.11
C MET A 115 -11.71 -10.91 -10.24
N ASP A 116 -11.59 -12.21 -10.54
CA ASP A 116 -12.75 -13.11 -10.53
C ASP A 116 -13.31 -13.25 -9.10
N ASN A 117 -14.63 -13.14 -8.96
CA ASN A 117 -15.33 -13.33 -7.68
C ASN A 117 -15.03 -14.68 -7.02
N ALA A 118 -14.67 -15.69 -7.81
CA ALA A 118 -14.28 -17.00 -7.31
C ALA A 118 -13.02 -16.94 -6.43
N TYR A 119 -12.08 -16.03 -6.75
CA TYR A 119 -10.90 -15.80 -5.92
C TYR A 119 -11.23 -14.97 -4.69
N ILE A 120 -12.02 -13.89 -4.86
CA ILE A 120 -12.36 -12.96 -3.78
C ILE A 120 -13.02 -13.71 -2.60
N ARG A 121 -13.84 -14.71 -2.87
CA ARG A 121 -14.53 -15.52 -1.84
C ARG A 121 -13.59 -16.39 -0.99
N ARG A 122 -12.33 -16.55 -1.38
CA ARG A 122 -11.33 -17.35 -0.67
C ARG A 122 -10.43 -16.55 0.23
N PHE A 123 -10.57 -15.24 0.22
CA PHE A 123 -9.89 -14.39 1.20
C PHE A 123 -10.66 -14.39 2.52
N ASP A 124 -9.94 -14.53 3.61
CA ASP A 124 -10.52 -14.46 4.95
C ASP A 124 -11.04 -13.06 5.28
N MET A 125 -10.37 -12.04 4.75
CA MET A 125 -10.77 -10.65 4.89
C MET A 125 -10.50 -9.89 3.59
N VAL A 126 -11.45 -9.04 3.20
CA VAL A 126 -11.30 -8.09 2.10
C VAL A 126 -11.48 -6.68 2.65
N ILE A 127 -10.47 -5.83 2.52
CA ILE A 127 -10.43 -4.52 3.14
C ILE A 127 -10.17 -3.45 2.11
N GLU A 128 -11.09 -2.50 2.00
CA GLU A 128 -10.96 -1.35 1.10
C GLU A 128 -10.17 -0.21 1.76
N PHE A 129 -9.09 0.22 1.11
CA PHE A 129 -8.31 1.39 1.48
C PHE A 129 -8.80 2.62 0.73
N LYS A 130 -9.65 3.38 1.38
CA LYS A 130 -10.17 4.66 0.84
C LYS A 130 -9.20 5.80 1.10
N ILE A 131 -9.27 6.82 0.25
CA ILE A 131 -8.59 8.08 0.54
C ILE A 131 -9.14 8.62 1.88
N PRO A 132 -8.26 8.97 2.83
CA PRO A 132 -8.68 9.39 4.16
C PRO A 132 -9.64 10.59 4.12
N PRO A 133 -10.58 10.73 5.06
CA PRO A 133 -11.44 11.90 5.16
C PRO A 133 -10.62 13.17 5.45
N LYS A 134 -11.21 14.35 5.17
CA LYS A 134 -10.56 15.65 5.30
C LYS A 134 -9.84 15.86 6.64
N THR A 135 -10.46 15.43 7.74
CA THR A 135 -9.87 15.55 9.09
C THR A 135 -8.56 14.77 9.20
N LYS A 136 -8.55 13.53 8.73
CA LYS A 136 -7.35 12.69 8.71
C LYS A 136 -6.29 13.19 7.72
N ARG A 137 -6.68 13.74 6.57
CA ARG A 137 -5.72 14.37 5.66
C ARG A 137 -5.03 15.58 6.30
N LYS A 138 -5.74 16.39 7.08
CA LYS A 138 -5.13 17.49 7.85
C LYS A 138 -4.08 16.98 8.85
N GLU A 139 -4.43 15.95 9.62
CA GLU A 139 -3.50 15.31 10.57
C GLU A 139 -2.26 14.78 9.84
N LEU A 140 -2.44 14.10 8.70
CA LEU A 140 -1.34 13.57 7.91
C LEU A 140 -0.42 14.70 7.41
N ILE A 141 -0.97 15.78 6.83
CA ILE A 141 -0.18 16.91 6.36
C ILE A 141 0.61 17.49 7.54
N LYS A 142 -0.04 17.74 8.68
CA LYS A 142 0.60 18.28 9.88
C LYS A 142 1.75 17.40 10.38
N ASN A 143 1.51 16.10 10.46
CA ASN A 143 2.51 15.15 10.96
C ASN A 143 3.70 15.02 10.01
N TYR A 144 3.48 14.83 8.71
CA TYR A 144 4.56 14.67 7.74
C TYR A 144 5.38 15.95 7.56
N THR A 145 4.74 17.13 7.60
CA THR A 145 5.44 18.41 7.53
C THR A 145 6.04 18.86 8.87
N LYS A 146 5.85 18.06 9.95
CA LYS A 146 6.30 18.41 11.31
C LYS A 146 5.84 19.81 11.76
N GLY A 147 4.65 20.23 11.31
CA GLY A 147 4.10 21.56 11.59
C GLY A 147 4.71 22.70 10.78
N ALA A 148 5.57 22.43 9.80
CA ALA A 148 6.25 23.47 9.00
C ALA A 148 5.32 24.22 8.03
N VAL A 149 4.09 23.74 7.80
CA VAL A 149 3.09 24.33 6.91
C VAL A 149 1.95 24.93 7.74
N CYS A 150 1.53 26.16 7.40
CA CYS A 150 0.50 26.87 8.17
C CYS A 150 -0.89 26.23 8.03
N GLU A 151 -1.72 26.40 9.05
CA GLU A 151 -3.08 25.84 9.13
C GLU A 151 -3.97 26.25 7.93
N LYS A 152 -3.83 27.46 7.40
CA LYS A 152 -4.58 27.94 6.23
C LYS A 152 -4.28 27.07 5.01
N THR A 153 -3.00 26.78 4.76
CA THR A 153 -2.55 25.92 3.66
C THR A 153 -2.97 24.47 3.87
N ILE A 154 -2.82 23.95 5.09
CA ILE A 154 -3.29 22.61 5.45
C ILE A 154 -4.80 22.46 5.18
N ASN A 155 -5.59 23.42 5.64
CA ASN A 155 -7.05 23.42 5.46
C ASN A 155 -7.46 23.42 3.99
N LYS A 156 -6.72 24.15 3.16
CA LYS A 156 -6.95 24.26 1.72
C LYS A 156 -6.63 22.94 1.02
N LEU A 157 -5.42 22.43 1.23
CA LEU A 157 -4.96 21.19 0.63
C LEU A 157 -5.84 19.98 1.04
N ALA A 158 -6.22 19.90 2.30
CA ALA A 158 -7.06 18.81 2.82
C ALA A 158 -8.48 18.77 2.23
N LYS A 159 -8.96 19.82 1.55
CA LYS A 159 -10.24 19.79 0.82
C LYS A 159 -10.16 18.94 -0.44
N ASN A 160 -9.01 18.88 -1.09
CA ASN A 160 -8.85 18.12 -2.33
C ASN A 160 -8.79 16.61 -2.03
N LYS A 161 -9.72 15.85 -2.63
CA LYS A 161 -9.84 14.39 -2.45
C LYS A 161 -8.77 13.60 -3.21
N ASP A 162 -8.09 14.23 -4.17
CA ASP A 162 -7.06 13.58 -4.97
C ASP A 162 -5.69 13.51 -4.28
N ILE A 163 -5.56 14.17 -3.12
CA ILE A 163 -4.33 14.15 -2.34
C ILE A 163 -4.28 12.87 -1.49
N ALA A 164 -3.60 11.86 -2.04
CA ALA A 164 -3.34 10.61 -1.35
C ALA A 164 -2.23 10.76 -0.27
N PRO A 165 -2.22 9.91 0.78
CA PRO A 165 -1.18 9.91 1.81
C PRO A 165 0.25 9.85 1.28
N ALA A 166 0.50 9.04 0.24
CA ALA A 166 1.82 8.92 -0.38
C ALA A 166 2.31 10.26 -0.97
N LEU A 167 1.42 11.02 -1.63
CA LEU A 167 1.77 12.34 -2.17
C LEU A 167 2.15 13.32 -1.04
N ILE A 168 1.40 13.32 0.06
CA ILE A 168 1.73 14.14 1.23
C ILE A 168 3.10 13.77 1.77
N SER A 169 3.37 12.47 1.94
CA SER A 169 4.64 11.95 2.45
C SER A 169 5.82 12.38 1.55
N SER A 170 5.72 12.14 0.24
CA SER A 170 6.78 12.45 -0.73
C SER A 170 7.10 13.94 -0.77
N VAL A 171 6.08 14.80 -0.89
CA VAL A 171 6.29 16.25 -0.94
C VAL A 171 6.80 16.79 0.40
N SER A 172 6.32 16.25 1.53
CA SER A 172 6.83 16.63 2.85
C SER A 172 8.31 16.26 3.04
N LYS A 173 8.74 15.11 2.49
CA LYS A 173 10.14 14.70 2.51
C LYS A 173 11.03 15.73 1.79
N VAL A 174 10.62 16.17 0.60
CA VAL A 174 11.32 17.23 -0.15
C VAL A 174 11.37 18.53 0.64
N LEU A 175 10.22 18.98 1.16
CA LEU A 175 10.14 20.21 1.96
C LEU A 175 11.07 20.19 3.17
N ASN A 176 11.07 19.08 3.91
CA ASN A 176 11.91 18.92 5.11
C ASN A 176 13.41 18.89 4.79
N THR A 177 13.77 18.41 3.60
CA THR A 177 15.17 18.36 3.14
C THR A 177 15.70 19.73 2.73
N LEU A 178 14.86 20.56 2.09
CA LEU A 178 15.25 21.88 1.58
C LEU A 178 15.44 22.96 2.67
N LYS A 179 15.01 22.71 3.91
CA LYS A 179 15.18 23.60 5.08
C LYS A 179 14.82 25.08 4.79
N VAL A 180 13.74 25.32 4.06
CA VAL A 180 13.29 26.70 3.75
C VAL A 180 12.88 27.42 5.04
N GLU A 181 13.54 28.51 5.38
CA GLU A 181 13.30 29.23 6.66
C GLU A 181 12.02 30.06 6.63
N ASN A 182 11.72 30.72 5.51
CA ASN A 182 10.56 31.59 5.39
C ASN A 182 9.26 30.80 5.29
N GLU A 183 8.33 31.05 6.21
CA GLU A 183 7.04 30.34 6.27
C GLU A 183 6.21 30.53 4.98
N LYS A 184 6.17 31.75 4.41
CA LYS A 184 5.42 32.01 3.17
C LYS A 184 5.99 31.21 2.00
N GLU A 185 7.30 31.15 1.90
CA GLU A 185 8.01 30.39 0.86
C GLU A 185 7.78 28.88 1.03
N ARG A 186 7.84 28.37 2.27
CA ARG A 186 7.52 26.97 2.57
C ARG A 186 6.11 26.60 2.14
N ASN A 187 5.14 27.40 2.49
CA ASN A 187 3.73 27.19 2.12
C ASN A 187 3.53 27.21 0.61
N LYS A 188 4.17 28.17 -0.09
CA LYS A 188 4.13 28.28 -1.54
C LYS A 188 4.80 27.07 -2.20
N LEU A 189 6.00 26.69 -1.75
CA LEU A 189 6.73 25.54 -2.26
C LEU A 189 5.93 24.24 -2.09
N PHE A 190 5.39 24.01 -0.88
CA PHE A 190 4.59 22.82 -0.60
C PHE A 190 3.37 22.73 -1.54
N THR A 191 2.63 23.82 -1.70
CA THR A 191 1.48 23.88 -2.60
C THR A 191 1.88 23.67 -4.06
N THR A 192 3.00 24.26 -4.49
CA THR A 192 3.52 24.13 -5.86
C THR A 192 3.90 22.67 -6.15
N LEU A 193 4.59 22.00 -5.23
CA LEU A 193 4.97 20.58 -5.40
C LEU A 193 3.76 19.66 -5.44
N ILE A 194 2.77 19.87 -4.57
CA ILE A 194 1.50 19.12 -4.62
C ILE A 194 0.81 19.32 -5.97
N ASN A 195 0.68 20.58 -6.42
CA ASN A 195 0.03 20.89 -7.70
C ASN A 195 0.78 20.32 -8.91
N ALA A 196 2.11 20.31 -8.90
CA ALA A 196 2.90 19.70 -9.96
C ALA A 196 2.61 18.20 -10.08
N ASN A 197 2.54 17.50 -8.96
CA ASN A 197 2.21 16.08 -8.93
C ASN A 197 0.76 15.80 -9.37
N LEU A 198 -0.21 16.57 -8.89
CA LEU A 198 -1.61 16.43 -9.32
C LEU A 198 -1.76 16.67 -10.83
N ASN A 199 -1.09 17.69 -11.36
CA ASN A 199 -1.11 18.00 -12.78
C ASN A 199 -0.50 16.88 -13.64
N ALA A 200 0.62 16.30 -13.20
CA ALA A 200 1.24 15.15 -13.88
C ALA A 200 0.33 13.91 -13.90
N GLN A 201 -0.60 13.80 -12.93
CA GLN A 201 -1.61 12.74 -12.86
C GLN A 201 -2.92 13.10 -13.60
N GLY A 202 -3.00 14.22 -14.30
CA GLY A 202 -4.22 14.70 -14.94
C GLY A 202 -5.33 15.16 -14.00
N LYS A 203 -4.98 15.47 -12.73
CA LYS A 203 -5.94 15.88 -11.70
C LYS A 203 -5.99 17.40 -11.56
N LEU A 204 -7.11 17.91 -11.01
CA LEU A 204 -7.31 19.34 -10.83
C LEU A 204 -6.31 19.97 -9.84
N ARG A 205 -5.74 21.10 -10.22
CA ARG A 205 -4.87 21.90 -9.36
C ARG A 205 -5.67 22.55 -8.23
N ILE A 206 -4.97 22.82 -7.16
CA ILE A 206 -5.50 23.63 -6.06
C ILE A 206 -5.18 25.09 -6.39
N GLU A 207 -6.22 25.91 -6.54
CA GLU A 207 -6.04 27.34 -6.79
C GLU A 207 -5.15 27.99 -5.71
N SER A 208 -4.37 28.97 -6.09
CA SER A 208 -3.38 29.67 -5.23
C SER A 208 -4.04 30.55 -4.15
#